data_bb94edb918fa5628b7da03e2a648eece
#
_entry.id   bb94edb918fa5628b7da03e2a648eece
#
_cell.length_a   1.000
_cell.length_b   1.000
_cell.length_c   1.000
_cell.angle_alpha   90.00
_cell.angle_beta   90.00
_cell.angle_gamma   90.00
#
_symmetry.space_group_name_H-M   'P 1'
#
loop_
_entity.id
_entity.type
_entity.pdbx_description
1 polymer ?
#
loop_
_entity_poly.entity_id
_entity_poly.type
_entity_poly.pdbx_seq_one_letter_code
_entity_poly.pdbx_strand_id
1 'polypeptide(L)'
;MNGSSSREASVALERPRLPRLALLIAVAAILVLSLIFTGADASGAKPPATKPTIVLVHGAWAGPAGWDQVVRELRKHNYTTVTPTLDLMTVAGDVATVRATLDGISGDKILVGHSYGGFVISGASAGRSDVLGLVYTAAFVPDEGDSIISLGEGYVPPAVLPHLAFTGEFFNSPSYIAPPFFHSTFAADLSPEQANAMNAEQRPANAPLLGTPSGPVGWHTLPSWYAMSGQDLVIDPALQEFMAERIGAATIEFADASHVGGFTRYAKSFADLIEEAVKATEA
;
A
#
# COMPACT_ATOMS: atom_id res chain seq x y z
N MET A 1 -46.75 -25.38 71.41
CA MET A 1 -47.25 -24.03 71.77
C MET A 1 -47.09 -23.17 70.50
N ASN A 2 -48.27 -22.70 70.04
CA ASN A 2 -48.55 -21.58 69.08
C ASN A 2 -47.65 -21.44 67.88
N GLY A 3 -48.00 -21.72 66.64
CA GLY A 3 -49.31 -21.55 65.95
C GLY A 3 -49.51 -20.13 65.46
N SER A 4 -49.03 -19.81 64.22
CA SER A 4 -49.62 -18.65 63.52
C SER A 4 -49.53 -18.93 62.02
N SER A 5 -50.69 -19.20 61.47
CA SER A 5 -51.04 -19.32 60.05
C SER A 5 -51.27 -17.95 59.49
N SER A 6 -50.44 -17.54 58.48
CA SER A 6 -50.81 -16.39 57.67
C SER A 6 -51.25 -16.87 56.29
N ARG A 7 -52.57 -16.57 56.00
CA ARG A 7 -53.26 -16.80 54.73
C ARG A 7 -52.69 -15.78 53.69
N GLU A 8 -52.09 -16.24 52.64
CA GLU A 8 -51.91 -15.43 51.43
C GLU A 8 -53.24 -15.32 50.66
N ALA A 9 -53.66 -14.10 50.45
CA ALA A 9 -54.78 -13.76 49.59
C ALA A 9 -54.30 -13.67 48.13
N SER A 10 -54.78 -14.61 47.30
CA SER A 10 -54.56 -14.58 45.85
C SER A 10 -55.45 -13.52 45.22
N VAL A 11 -54.86 -12.46 44.68
CA VAL A 11 -55.59 -11.45 43.88
C VAL A 11 -55.54 -11.91 42.42
N ALA A 12 -56.74 -12.33 41.91
CA ALA A 12 -56.89 -12.66 40.48
C ALA A 12 -56.99 -11.36 39.67
N LEU A 13 -56.04 -11.13 38.82
CA LEU A 13 -56.01 -10.03 37.80
C LEU A 13 -56.91 -10.44 36.63
N GLU A 14 -58.10 -9.86 36.55
CA GLU A 14 -58.98 -9.95 35.36
C GLU A 14 -58.31 -9.23 34.17
N ARG A 15 -58.05 -9.95 33.06
CA ARG A 15 -57.60 -9.39 31.79
C ARG A 15 -58.77 -8.77 31.03
N PRO A 16 -58.68 -7.50 30.58
CA PRO A 16 -59.78 -6.88 29.81
C PRO A 16 -59.89 -7.58 28.43
N ARG A 17 -61.10 -7.99 28.08
CA ARG A 17 -61.46 -8.53 26.75
C ARG A 17 -61.61 -7.36 25.78
N LEU A 18 -60.68 -7.17 24.86
CA LEU A 18 -60.86 -6.22 23.77
C LEU A 18 -61.96 -6.68 22.80
N PRO A 19 -62.85 -5.79 22.33
CA PRO A 19 -63.94 -6.15 21.42
C PRO A 19 -63.38 -6.62 20.06
N ARG A 20 -63.97 -7.68 19.50
CA ARG A 20 -63.57 -8.30 18.21
C ARG A 20 -63.52 -7.31 17.04
N LEU A 21 -64.16 -6.17 17.13
CA LEU A 21 -64.12 -5.11 16.10
C LEU A 21 -62.77 -4.39 16.03
N ALA A 22 -62.07 -4.20 17.15
CA ALA A 22 -60.75 -3.57 17.18
C ALA A 22 -59.68 -4.45 16.54
N LEU A 23 -59.80 -5.78 16.59
CA LEU A 23 -58.86 -6.73 15.96
C LEU A 23 -58.96 -6.73 14.42
N LEU A 24 -60.16 -6.56 13.86
CA LEU A 24 -60.38 -6.50 12.40
C LEU A 24 -59.81 -5.21 11.79
N ILE A 25 -59.91 -4.09 12.48
CA ILE A 25 -59.33 -2.81 12.02
C ILE A 25 -57.79 -2.85 12.07
N ALA A 26 -57.17 -3.47 13.07
CA ALA A 26 -55.77 -3.63 13.18
C ALA A 26 -55.16 -4.53 12.07
N VAL A 27 -55.84 -5.61 11.69
CA VAL A 27 -55.42 -6.52 10.61
C VAL A 27 -55.54 -5.84 9.24
N ALA A 28 -56.61 -5.04 9.01
CA ALA A 28 -56.79 -4.29 7.77
C ALA A 28 -55.73 -3.18 7.62
N ALA A 29 -55.31 -2.50 8.69
CA ALA A 29 -54.25 -1.49 8.66
C ALA A 29 -52.86 -2.10 8.38
N ILE A 30 -52.59 -3.30 8.90
CA ILE A 30 -51.32 -4.01 8.62
C ILE A 30 -51.29 -4.49 7.16
N LEU A 31 -52.38 -4.95 6.57
CA LEU A 31 -52.48 -5.36 5.18
C LEU A 31 -52.34 -4.19 4.19
N VAL A 32 -52.87 -3.02 4.50
CA VAL A 32 -52.75 -1.82 3.66
C VAL A 32 -51.33 -1.24 3.76
N LEU A 33 -50.66 -1.31 4.92
CA LEU A 33 -49.28 -0.87 5.07
C LEU A 33 -48.27 -1.81 4.35
N SER A 34 -48.62 -3.11 4.23
CA SER A 34 -47.81 -4.10 3.50
C SER A 34 -47.91 -3.93 1.98
N LEU A 35 -48.97 -3.35 1.44
CA LEU A 35 -49.18 -3.11 0.01
C LEU A 35 -48.53 -1.81 -0.50
N ILE A 36 -48.18 -0.90 0.40
CA ILE A 36 -47.46 0.35 0.03
C ILE A 36 -45.92 0.14 -0.06
N PHE A 37 -45.38 -0.96 0.52
CA PHE A 37 -43.97 -1.26 0.52
C PHE A 37 -43.50 -2.21 -0.62
N THR A 38 -44.40 -2.66 -1.50
CA THR A 38 -44.04 -3.54 -2.63
C THR A 38 -43.82 -2.82 -3.96
N GLY A 39 -43.64 -1.52 -3.94
CA GLY A 39 -43.47 -0.68 -5.13
C GLY A 39 -42.23 0.22 -5.15
N ALA A 40 -41.23 -0.05 -4.33
CA ALA A 40 -39.91 0.50 -4.52
C ALA A 40 -39.12 -0.54 -5.33
N ASP A 41 -39.16 -0.43 -6.67
CA ASP A 41 -38.08 -0.95 -7.50
C ASP A 41 -36.79 -0.33 -6.94
N ALA A 42 -36.13 -1.08 -6.07
CA ALA A 42 -34.73 -0.85 -5.79
C ALA A 42 -34.00 -1.08 -7.13
N SER A 43 -34.01 -0.05 -7.98
CA SER A 43 -33.09 0.08 -9.05
C SER A 43 -31.72 -0.15 -8.40
N GLY A 44 -31.19 -1.35 -8.58
CA GLY A 44 -29.91 -1.77 -8.03
C GLY A 44 -28.78 -1.01 -8.73
N ALA A 45 -28.76 0.30 -8.56
CA ALA A 45 -27.57 1.07 -8.83
C ALA A 45 -26.50 0.56 -7.87
N LYS A 46 -25.58 -0.27 -8.39
CA LYS A 46 -24.34 -0.63 -7.70
C LYS A 46 -23.78 0.67 -7.12
N PRO A 47 -23.47 0.73 -5.81
CA PRO A 47 -22.83 1.92 -5.26
C PRO A 47 -21.66 2.30 -6.17
N PRO A 48 -21.41 3.59 -6.43
CA PRO A 48 -20.25 3.97 -7.23
C PRO A 48 -19.03 3.26 -6.67
N ALA A 49 -18.30 2.59 -7.53
CA ALA A 49 -17.09 1.87 -7.15
C ALA A 49 -16.19 2.84 -6.39
N THR A 50 -15.86 2.53 -5.15
CA THR A 50 -14.94 3.34 -4.36
C THR A 50 -13.57 3.17 -4.97
N LYS A 51 -12.88 4.30 -5.25
CA LYS A 51 -11.50 4.26 -5.74
C LYS A 51 -10.64 3.44 -4.78
N PRO A 52 -9.69 2.64 -5.29
CA PRO A 52 -8.75 1.93 -4.44
C PRO A 52 -7.87 2.92 -3.66
N THR A 53 -7.43 2.51 -2.47
CA THR A 53 -6.43 3.25 -1.72
C THR A 53 -5.04 3.00 -2.31
N ILE A 54 -4.27 4.05 -2.53
CA ILE A 54 -2.90 3.95 -3.03
C ILE A 54 -1.95 3.87 -1.83
N VAL A 55 -1.23 2.75 -1.73
CA VAL A 55 -0.26 2.51 -0.64
C VAL A 55 1.14 2.64 -1.21
N LEU A 56 1.88 3.70 -0.77
CA LEU A 56 3.20 4.04 -1.30
C LEU A 56 4.29 3.63 -0.30
N VAL A 57 5.17 2.74 -0.73
CA VAL A 57 6.19 2.10 0.11
C VAL A 57 7.58 2.58 -0.30
N HIS A 58 8.27 3.25 0.64
CA HIS A 58 9.60 3.82 0.41
C HIS A 58 10.71 2.76 0.37
N GLY A 59 11.86 3.14 -0.20
CA GLY A 59 13.06 2.31 -0.28
C GLY A 59 13.94 2.38 0.97
N ALA A 60 15.10 1.70 0.89
CA ALA A 60 16.18 1.83 1.86
C ALA A 60 16.70 3.27 1.90
N TRP A 61 17.23 3.70 3.03
CA TRP A 61 17.78 5.04 3.27
C TRP A 61 16.80 6.19 2.99
N ALA A 62 15.50 5.87 2.89
CA ALA A 62 14.44 6.82 2.62
C ALA A 62 13.32 6.71 3.67
N GLY A 63 12.34 7.59 3.58
CA GLY A 63 11.18 7.60 4.46
C GLY A 63 9.89 8.01 3.74
N PRO A 64 8.76 7.99 4.44
CA PRO A 64 7.44 8.30 3.86
C PRO A 64 7.36 9.69 3.20
N ALA A 65 8.09 10.69 3.72
CA ALA A 65 8.07 12.06 3.20
C ALA A 65 8.57 12.18 1.75
N GLY A 66 9.38 11.23 1.28
CA GLY A 66 9.78 11.17 -0.13
C GLY A 66 8.61 11.14 -1.10
N TRP A 67 7.45 10.64 -0.67
CA TRP A 67 6.23 10.56 -1.48
C TRP A 67 5.38 11.83 -1.53
N ASP A 68 5.72 12.88 -0.79
CA ASP A 68 4.86 14.06 -0.62
C ASP A 68 4.40 14.71 -1.93
N GLN A 69 5.25 14.72 -2.96
CA GLN A 69 4.89 15.28 -4.26
C GLN A 69 3.84 14.42 -4.98
N VAL A 70 4.04 13.11 -5.02
CA VAL A 70 3.08 12.15 -5.62
C VAL A 70 1.77 12.16 -4.85
N VAL A 71 1.81 12.17 -3.52
CA VAL A 71 0.63 12.28 -2.65
C VAL A 71 -0.18 13.54 -2.96
N ARG A 72 0.49 14.68 -3.17
CA ARG A 72 -0.21 15.92 -3.58
C ARG A 72 -0.89 15.79 -4.94
N GLU A 73 -0.23 15.16 -5.92
CA GLU A 73 -0.84 14.95 -7.24
C GLU A 73 -2.06 14.02 -7.15
N LEU A 74 -1.93 12.87 -6.51
CA LEU A 74 -3.03 11.90 -6.35
C LEU A 74 -4.23 12.48 -5.60
N ARG A 75 -3.98 13.32 -4.58
CA ARG A 75 -5.05 14.01 -3.83
C ARG A 75 -5.85 15.01 -4.66
N LYS A 76 -5.26 15.65 -5.68
CA LYS A 76 -6.00 16.50 -6.63
C LYS A 76 -7.11 15.73 -7.34
N HIS A 77 -6.91 14.43 -7.52
CA HIS A 77 -7.85 13.53 -8.18
C HIS A 77 -8.65 12.67 -7.18
N ASN A 78 -8.68 13.08 -5.89
CA ASN A 78 -9.45 12.45 -4.81
C ASN A 78 -9.07 10.98 -4.54
N TYR A 79 -7.79 10.61 -4.69
CA TYR A 79 -7.29 9.34 -4.20
C TYR A 79 -6.94 9.41 -2.71
N THR A 80 -7.32 8.38 -1.96
CA THR A 80 -6.82 8.14 -0.61
C THR A 80 -5.41 7.55 -0.73
N THR A 81 -4.47 8.08 0.03
CA THR A 81 -3.08 7.63 0.04
C THR A 81 -2.64 7.24 1.43
N VAL A 82 -1.87 6.16 1.54
CA VAL A 82 -1.24 5.72 2.79
C VAL A 82 0.24 5.47 2.52
N THR A 83 1.10 5.94 3.42
CA THR A 83 2.56 5.83 3.32
C THR A 83 3.11 5.14 4.58
N PRO A 84 3.15 3.80 4.64
CA PRO A 84 3.70 3.10 5.80
C PRO A 84 5.17 3.43 5.99
N THR A 85 5.61 3.44 7.25
CA THR A 85 7.01 3.60 7.60
C THR A 85 7.63 2.22 7.81
N LEU A 86 8.60 1.85 6.98
CA LEU A 86 9.37 0.62 7.14
C LEU A 86 10.39 0.78 8.26
N ASP A 87 10.66 -0.28 8.99
CA ASP A 87 11.69 -0.31 10.04
C ASP A 87 13.10 -0.48 9.45
N LEU A 88 13.18 -1.06 8.26
CA LEU A 88 14.41 -1.32 7.50
C LEU A 88 15.42 -2.23 8.24
N MET A 89 14.92 -3.08 9.14
CA MET A 89 15.74 -4.00 9.92
C MET A 89 15.75 -5.42 9.35
N THR A 90 14.59 -5.91 8.87
CA THR A 90 14.44 -7.23 8.24
C THR A 90 13.41 -7.20 7.12
N VAL A 91 13.62 -7.94 6.05
CA VAL A 91 12.64 -8.09 4.96
C VAL A 91 11.29 -8.59 5.48
N ALA A 92 11.29 -9.61 6.33
CA ALA A 92 10.08 -10.17 6.90
C ALA A 92 9.30 -9.16 7.76
N GLY A 93 10.01 -8.32 8.53
CA GLY A 93 9.41 -7.25 9.35
C GLY A 93 8.77 -6.16 8.48
N ASP A 94 9.45 -5.75 7.41
CA ASP A 94 8.95 -4.72 6.50
C ASP A 94 7.74 -5.23 5.70
N VAL A 95 7.78 -6.47 5.20
CA VAL A 95 6.63 -7.13 4.56
C VAL A 95 5.45 -7.22 5.54
N ALA A 96 5.69 -7.61 6.80
CA ALA A 96 4.65 -7.67 7.83
C ALA A 96 4.05 -6.29 8.13
N THR A 97 4.87 -5.23 8.17
CA THR A 97 4.44 -3.84 8.35
C THR A 97 3.49 -3.40 7.23
N VAL A 98 3.84 -3.69 5.97
CA VAL A 98 2.97 -3.37 4.84
C VAL A 98 1.68 -4.19 4.92
N ARG A 99 1.75 -5.51 5.19
CA ARG A 99 0.56 -6.36 5.33
C ARG A 99 -0.38 -5.86 6.43
N ALA A 100 0.15 -5.51 7.60
CA ALA A 100 -0.65 -4.94 8.70
C ALA A 100 -1.32 -3.60 8.29
N THR A 101 -0.61 -2.77 7.50
CA THR A 101 -1.18 -1.56 6.92
C THR A 101 -2.36 -1.88 6.00
N LEU A 102 -2.21 -2.87 5.11
CA LEU A 102 -3.27 -3.30 4.18
C LEU A 102 -4.49 -3.84 4.93
N ASP A 103 -4.28 -4.59 6.00
CA ASP A 103 -5.35 -5.15 6.84
C ASP A 103 -6.17 -4.06 7.55
N GLY A 104 -5.56 -2.91 7.83
CA GLY A 104 -6.22 -1.73 8.40
C GLY A 104 -7.02 -0.88 7.38
N ILE A 105 -6.92 -1.17 6.08
CA ILE A 105 -7.56 -0.40 5.02
C ILE A 105 -8.73 -1.20 4.45
N SER A 106 -9.93 -0.62 4.46
CA SER A 106 -11.09 -1.22 3.81
C SER A 106 -11.06 -1.05 2.29
N GLY A 107 -11.61 -2.02 1.54
CA GLY A 107 -11.71 -1.98 0.08
C GLY A 107 -10.40 -2.30 -0.63
N ASP A 108 -10.35 -2.02 -1.93
CA ASP A 108 -9.25 -2.39 -2.82
C ASP A 108 -8.05 -1.45 -2.70
N LYS A 109 -6.87 -1.94 -3.07
CA LYS A 109 -5.60 -1.21 -2.98
C LYS A 109 -4.78 -1.37 -4.27
N ILE A 110 -4.03 -0.32 -4.61
CA ILE A 110 -2.87 -0.38 -5.51
C ILE A 110 -1.62 -0.17 -4.65
N LEU A 111 -0.64 -1.06 -4.78
CA LEU A 111 0.64 -0.91 -4.10
C LEU A 111 1.65 -0.23 -5.02
N VAL A 112 2.36 0.74 -4.48
CA VAL A 112 3.40 1.49 -5.18
C VAL A 112 4.70 1.33 -4.41
N GLY A 113 5.77 0.86 -5.05
CA GLY A 113 7.07 0.63 -4.41
C GLY A 113 8.21 1.35 -5.11
N HIS A 114 9.04 2.03 -4.33
CA HIS A 114 10.30 2.60 -4.79
C HIS A 114 11.48 1.77 -4.28
N SER A 115 12.45 1.47 -5.15
CA SER A 115 13.70 0.83 -4.75
C SER A 115 13.45 -0.48 -3.97
N TYR A 116 14.01 -0.64 -2.77
CA TYR A 116 13.71 -1.72 -1.83
C TYR A 116 12.20 -1.85 -1.52
N GLY A 117 11.45 -0.75 -1.55
CA GLY A 117 10.00 -0.79 -1.38
C GLY A 117 9.29 -1.65 -2.43
N GLY A 118 9.83 -1.75 -3.65
CA GLY A 118 9.35 -2.69 -4.68
C GLY A 118 9.53 -4.14 -4.28
N PHE A 119 10.68 -4.48 -3.70
CA PHE A 119 10.95 -5.80 -3.10
C PHE A 119 9.90 -6.14 -2.02
N VAL A 120 9.61 -5.17 -1.15
CA VAL A 120 8.64 -5.34 -0.05
C VAL A 120 7.22 -5.52 -0.56
N ILE A 121 6.76 -4.69 -1.54
CA ILE A 121 5.38 -4.82 -2.06
C ILE A 121 5.17 -6.12 -2.82
N SER A 122 6.21 -6.64 -3.49
CA SER A 122 6.15 -7.96 -4.15
C SER A 122 5.79 -9.05 -3.15
N GLY A 123 6.45 -9.09 -2.00
CA GLY A 123 6.14 -10.04 -0.92
C GLY A 123 4.83 -9.74 -0.19
N ALA A 124 4.54 -8.46 0.05
CA ALA A 124 3.33 -8.06 0.80
C ALA A 124 2.03 -8.37 0.04
N SER A 125 2.05 -8.33 -1.27
CA SER A 125 0.90 -8.60 -2.14
C SER A 125 0.61 -10.09 -2.36
N ALA A 126 1.55 -10.99 -2.05
CA ALA A 126 1.38 -12.42 -2.28
C ALA A 126 0.12 -12.97 -1.59
N GLY A 127 -0.77 -13.60 -2.39
CA GLY A 127 -1.99 -14.23 -1.91
C GLY A 127 -3.11 -13.26 -1.48
N ARG A 128 -3.02 -11.97 -1.83
CA ARG A 128 -4.03 -10.95 -1.47
C ARG A 128 -5.00 -10.69 -2.63
N SER A 129 -6.27 -10.88 -2.37
CA SER A 129 -7.36 -10.60 -3.33
C SER A 129 -7.83 -9.14 -3.31
N ASP A 130 -7.43 -8.35 -2.30
CA ASP A 130 -7.77 -6.94 -2.13
C ASP A 130 -6.68 -5.99 -2.65
N VAL A 131 -5.60 -6.54 -3.24
CA VAL A 131 -4.61 -5.80 -4.01
C VAL A 131 -4.90 -6.01 -5.49
N LEU A 132 -5.17 -4.93 -6.22
CA LEU A 132 -5.57 -4.98 -7.62
C LEU A 132 -4.39 -4.90 -8.59
N GLY A 133 -3.27 -4.28 -8.19
CA GLY A 133 -2.12 -4.10 -9.04
C GLY A 133 -0.90 -3.54 -8.31
N LEU A 134 0.26 -3.62 -8.98
CA LEU A 134 1.55 -3.22 -8.46
C LEU A 134 2.20 -2.18 -9.37
N VAL A 135 2.67 -1.09 -8.79
CA VAL A 135 3.40 -0.02 -9.51
C VAL A 135 4.79 0.12 -8.91
N TYR A 136 5.79 0.03 -9.75
CA TYR A 136 7.19 0.11 -9.37
C TYR A 136 7.82 1.39 -9.92
N THR A 137 8.74 1.99 -9.19
CA THR A 137 9.57 3.09 -9.70
C THR A 137 11.00 2.93 -9.21
N ALA A 138 11.96 2.85 -10.15
CA ALA A 138 13.36 2.60 -9.84
C ALA A 138 13.51 1.54 -8.74
N ALA A 139 12.90 0.35 -8.94
CA ALA A 139 12.60 -0.58 -7.86
C ALA A 139 13.07 -2.00 -8.15
N PHE A 140 13.44 -2.72 -7.09
CA PHE A 140 13.70 -4.16 -7.16
C PHE A 140 12.40 -4.94 -7.24
N VAL A 141 12.35 -5.91 -8.17
CA VAL A 141 11.21 -6.82 -8.37
C VAL A 141 11.72 -8.26 -8.28
N PRO A 142 11.75 -8.85 -7.08
CA PRO A 142 12.25 -10.21 -6.90
C PRO A 142 11.26 -11.25 -7.42
N ASP A 143 11.77 -12.42 -7.80
CA ASP A 143 11.05 -13.66 -7.75
C ASP A 143 11.30 -14.36 -6.40
N GLU A 144 10.58 -15.43 -6.09
CA GLU A 144 10.81 -16.21 -4.87
C GLU A 144 12.24 -16.77 -4.84
N GLY A 145 12.96 -16.46 -3.76
CA GLY A 145 14.35 -16.83 -3.59
C GLY A 145 15.37 -15.78 -4.06
N ASP A 146 14.97 -14.78 -4.85
CA ASP A 146 15.87 -13.67 -5.23
C ASP A 146 16.17 -12.78 -4.02
N SER A 147 17.41 -12.27 -3.99
CA SER A 147 17.80 -11.17 -3.10
C SER A 147 18.21 -9.95 -3.94
N ILE A 148 18.35 -8.79 -3.31
CA ILE A 148 18.85 -7.59 -4.01
C ILE A 148 20.27 -7.84 -4.56
N ILE A 149 21.09 -8.56 -3.80
CA ILE A 149 22.45 -8.93 -4.26
C ILE A 149 22.39 -9.83 -5.48
N SER A 150 21.58 -10.91 -5.46
CA SER A 150 21.49 -11.83 -6.60
C SER A 150 20.90 -11.18 -7.84
N LEU A 151 19.94 -10.27 -7.68
CA LEU A 151 19.36 -9.49 -8.79
C LEU A 151 20.40 -8.57 -9.44
N GLY A 152 21.32 -8.02 -8.63
CA GLY A 152 22.38 -7.12 -9.13
C GLY A 152 23.58 -7.83 -9.80
N GLU A 153 23.63 -9.16 -9.75
CA GLU A 153 24.74 -9.92 -10.35
C GLU A 153 24.81 -9.71 -11.88
N GLY A 154 25.97 -9.25 -12.36
CA GLY A 154 26.20 -8.99 -13.78
C GLY A 154 25.82 -7.59 -14.26
N TYR A 155 25.26 -6.75 -13.41
CA TYR A 155 24.94 -5.35 -13.69
C TYR A 155 25.94 -4.38 -13.04
N VAL A 156 25.83 -3.09 -13.38
CA VAL A 156 26.68 -2.06 -12.77
C VAL A 156 26.40 -1.96 -11.27
N PRO A 157 27.44 -2.09 -10.41
CA PRO A 157 27.24 -1.99 -8.97
C PRO A 157 26.72 -0.62 -8.54
N PRO A 158 25.84 -0.57 -7.51
CA PRO A 158 25.29 0.69 -7.00
C PRO A 158 26.40 1.67 -6.57
N ALA A 159 26.36 2.90 -7.09
CA ALA A 159 27.35 3.94 -6.76
C ALA A 159 27.30 4.36 -5.28
N VAL A 160 26.23 4.07 -4.56
CA VAL A 160 26.13 4.34 -3.13
C VAL A 160 26.97 3.41 -2.26
N LEU A 161 27.30 2.19 -2.72
CA LEU A 161 27.96 1.16 -1.88
C LEU A 161 29.29 1.62 -1.26
N PRO A 162 30.21 2.27 -1.99
CA PRO A 162 31.47 2.77 -1.41
C PRO A 162 31.29 3.92 -0.42
N HIS A 163 30.08 4.49 -0.36
CA HIS A 163 29.75 5.69 0.42
C HIS A 163 28.78 5.40 1.57
N LEU A 164 28.56 4.13 1.89
CA LEU A 164 27.75 3.76 3.05
C LEU A 164 28.52 4.00 4.35
N ALA A 165 27.88 4.71 5.28
CA ALA A 165 28.36 4.88 6.65
C ALA A 165 27.54 3.98 7.57
N PHE A 166 28.20 3.20 8.41
CA PHE A 166 27.56 2.23 9.30
C PHE A 166 27.43 2.82 10.71
N THR A 167 26.34 2.50 11.40
CA THR A 167 26.08 2.96 12.77
C THR A 167 26.80 2.14 13.84
N GLY A 168 27.45 1.03 13.46
CA GLY A 168 28.19 0.12 14.32
C GLY A 168 29.19 -0.72 13.52
N GLU A 169 29.30 -2.02 13.83
CA GLU A 169 30.21 -2.91 13.09
C GLU A 169 29.82 -3.03 11.61
N PHE A 170 30.83 -2.97 10.76
CA PHE A 170 30.69 -3.06 9.31
C PHE A 170 29.92 -4.32 8.90
N PHE A 171 28.92 -4.18 8.05
CA PHE A 171 27.96 -5.19 7.62
C PHE A 171 27.04 -5.83 8.68
N ASN A 172 27.23 -5.57 9.96
CA ASN A 172 26.38 -6.09 11.02
C ASN A 172 25.51 -5.00 11.69
N SER A 173 25.47 -3.81 11.11
CA SER A 173 24.72 -2.68 11.65
C SER A 173 24.02 -1.93 10.53
N PRO A 174 22.97 -1.15 10.88
CA PRO A 174 22.33 -0.26 9.92
C PRO A 174 23.31 0.74 9.32
N SER A 175 23.08 1.05 8.05
CA SER A 175 23.88 1.99 7.26
C SER A 175 23.00 3.12 6.73
N TYR A 176 23.64 4.22 6.37
CA TYR A 176 23.06 5.33 5.62
C TYR A 176 24.08 5.81 4.57
N ILE A 177 23.61 6.50 3.53
CA ILE A 177 24.50 7.11 2.55
C ILE A 177 25.18 8.32 3.22
N ALA A 178 26.50 8.34 3.23
CA ALA A 178 27.25 9.45 3.83
C ALA A 178 26.84 10.80 3.17
N PRO A 179 26.50 11.84 3.95
CA PRO A 179 25.86 13.06 3.45
C PRO A 179 26.52 13.72 2.25
N PRO A 180 27.86 13.79 2.12
CA PRO A 180 28.50 14.42 0.96
C PRO A 180 28.24 13.71 -0.38
N PHE A 181 27.83 12.43 -0.33
CA PHE A 181 27.64 11.61 -1.52
C PHE A 181 26.17 11.38 -1.87
N PHE A 182 25.23 11.71 -0.98
CA PHE A 182 23.81 11.47 -1.18
C PHE A 182 23.29 12.13 -2.45
N HIS A 183 23.58 13.42 -2.65
CA HIS A 183 23.12 14.14 -3.83
C HIS A 183 23.64 13.50 -5.12
N SER A 184 24.97 13.29 -5.21
CA SER A 184 25.60 12.82 -6.45
C SER A 184 25.31 11.37 -6.82
N THR A 185 24.91 10.51 -5.86
CA THR A 185 24.72 9.08 -6.10
C THR A 185 23.27 8.62 -6.02
N PHE A 186 22.40 9.38 -5.32
CA PHE A 186 21.03 8.97 -5.04
C PHE A 186 19.99 9.93 -5.63
N ALA A 187 20.29 11.23 -5.68
CA ALA A 187 19.36 12.30 -6.02
C ALA A 187 19.96 13.34 -6.98
N ALA A 188 20.74 12.87 -7.97
CA ALA A 188 21.61 13.72 -8.79
C ALA A 188 20.85 14.74 -9.67
N ASP A 189 19.60 14.48 -10.00
CA ASP A 189 18.74 15.37 -10.80
C ASP A 189 17.92 16.36 -9.97
N LEU A 190 18.02 16.31 -8.64
CA LEU A 190 17.35 17.27 -7.77
C LEU A 190 18.18 18.52 -7.51
N SER A 191 17.54 19.61 -7.08
CA SER A 191 18.29 20.76 -6.59
C SER A 191 19.07 20.39 -5.31
N PRO A 192 20.20 21.07 -5.02
CA PRO A 192 20.94 20.82 -3.78
C PRO A 192 20.08 20.95 -2.52
N GLU A 193 19.12 21.87 -2.50
CA GLU A 193 18.20 22.08 -1.36
C GLU A 193 17.27 20.88 -1.17
N GLN A 194 16.71 20.34 -2.28
CA GLN A 194 15.83 19.17 -2.26
C GLN A 194 16.63 17.92 -1.84
N ALA A 195 17.80 17.72 -2.41
CA ALA A 195 18.67 16.60 -2.06
C ALA A 195 19.12 16.64 -0.60
N ASN A 196 19.47 17.84 -0.07
CA ASN A 196 19.83 18.01 1.33
C ASN A 196 18.65 17.76 2.28
N ALA A 197 17.46 18.19 1.92
CA ALA A 197 16.26 17.91 2.72
C ALA A 197 15.99 16.39 2.78
N MET A 198 16.06 15.70 1.65
CA MET A 198 15.89 14.24 1.59
C MET A 198 17.00 13.50 2.35
N ASN A 199 18.25 13.95 2.22
CA ASN A 199 19.37 13.40 2.96
C ASN A 199 19.20 13.51 4.49
N ALA A 200 18.65 14.64 4.98
CA ALA A 200 18.40 14.82 6.41
C ALA A 200 17.31 13.88 6.96
N GLU A 201 16.45 13.35 6.11
CA GLU A 201 15.37 12.42 6.45
C GLU A 201 15.74 10.95 6.26
N GLN A 202 17.00 10.63 5.92
CA GLN A 202 17.45 9.25 5.77
C GLN A 202 17.11 8.41 7.01
N ARG A 203 16.63 7.21 6.76
CA ARG A 203 16.43 6.16 7.77
C ARG A 203 17.51 5.10 7.59
N PRO A 204 18.28 4.76 8.63
CA PRO A 204 19.30 3.71 8.51
C PRO A 204 18.67 2.38 8.10
N ALA A 205 19.28 1.71 7.11
CA ALA A 205 18.85 0.41 6.62
C ALA A 205 19.88 -0.67 7.00
N ASN A 206 19.40 -1.80 7.50
CA ASN A 206 20.25 -2.90 7.93
C ASN A 206 20.86 -3.60 6.72
N ALA A 207 22.20 -3.75 6.69
CA ALA A 207 22.91 -4.33 5.56
C ALA A 207 22.46 -5.76 5.17
N PRO A 208 22.11 -6.67 6.12
CA PRO A 208 21.54 -7.99 5.80
C PRO A 208 20.27 -7.98 4.93
N LEU A 209 19.52 -6.87 4.84
CA LEU A 209 18.37 -6.77 3.93
C LEU A 209 18.76 -7.07 2.48
N LEU A 210 19.95 -6.62 2.05
CA LEU A 210 20.39 -6.75 0.66
C LEU A 210 20.60 -8.21 0.23
N GLY A 211 21.02 -9.07 1.16
CA GLY A 211 21.26 -10.50 0.90
C GLY A 211 20.11 -11.42 1.32
N THR A 212 19.05 -10.89 1.89
CA THR A 212 17.92 -11.72 2.35
C THR A 212 17.04 -12.12 1.17
N PRO A 213 16.79 -13.43 0.97
CA PRO A 213 15.93 -13.90 -0.11
C PRO A 213 14.47 -13.46 0.07
N SER A 214 13.79 -13.19 -1.06
CA SER A 214 12.35 -13.00 -1.11
C SER A 214 11.62 -14.31 -0.79
N GLY A 215 10.48 -14.19 -0.11
CA GLY A 215 9.45 -15.23 -0.08
C GLY A 215 8.54 -15.16 -1.31
N PRO A 216 7.33 -15.79 -1.24
CA PRO A 216 6.33 -15.73 -2.29
C PRO A 216 5.99 -14.29 -2.69
N VAL A 217 5.75 -14.07 -3.99
CA VAL A 217 5.52 -12.76 -4.61
C VAL A 217 4.17 -12.68 -5.29
N GLY A 218 3.56 -11.49 -5.33
CA GLY A 218 2.22 -11.31 -5.87
C GLY A 218 2.18 -10.99 -7.37
N TRP A 219 3.26 -10.53 -7.98
CA TRP A 219 3.27 -10.10 -9.38
C TRP A 219 3.00 -11.23 -10.39
N HIS A 220 3.13 -12.49 -10.01
CA HIS A 220 2.73 -13.64 -10.86
C HIS A 220 1.22 -13.64 -11.20
N THR A 221 0.40 -12.98 -10.40
CA THR A 221 -1.06 -12.96 -10.55
C THR A 221 -1.66 -11.56 -10.65
N LEU A 222 -0.85 -10.54 -10.41
CA LEU A 222 -1.29 -9.14 -10.39
C LEU A 222 -0.71 -8.37 -11.58
N PRO A 223 -1.50 -7.54 -12.26
CA PRO A 223 -0.99 -6.65 -13.29
C PRO A 223 0.01 -5.66 -12.68
N SER A 224 1.02 -5.31 -13.45
CA SER A 224 2.14 -4.52 -12.98
C SER A 224 2.51 -3.40 -13.94
N TRP A 225 2.98 -2.28 -13.38
CA TRP A 225 3.48 -1.10 -14.08
C TRP A 225 4.86 -0.74 -13.54
N TYR A 226 5.74 -0.24 -14.41
CA TYR A 226 7.09 0.11 -14.01
C TYR A 226 7.53 1.45 -14.60
N ALA A 227 7.94 2.38 -13.75
CA ALA A 227 8.57 3.64 -14.13
C ALA A 227 10.09 3.52 -13.97
N MET A 228 10.81 3.49 -15.09
CA MET A 228 12.26 3.39 -15.13
C MET A 228 12.91 4.76 -14.97
N SER A 229 14.09 4.81 -14.32
CA SER A 229 14.93 5.99 -14.16
C SER A 229 16.22 5.81 -14.97
N GLY A 230 16.37 6.55 -16.08
CA GLY A 230 17.46 6.33 -17.06
C GLY A 230 18.85 6.78 -16.59
N GLN A 231 18.95 7.60 -15.55
CA GLN A 231 20.23 8.03 -14.94
C GLN A 231 20.36 7.52 -13.50
N ASP A 232 19.76 6.38 -13.21
CA ASP A 232 19.85 5.75 -11.89
C ASP A 232 21.25 5.18 -11.65
N LEU A 233 21.90 5.63 -10.58
CA LEU A 233 23.23 5.16 -10.15
C LEU A 233 23.14 4.15 -8.99
N VAL A 234 21.91 3.77 -8.58
CA VAL A 234 21.67 2.78 -7.52
C VAL A 234 21.17 1.47 -8.08
N ILE A 235 20.25 1.51 -9.04
CA ILE A 235 19.79 0.34 -9.79
C ILE A 235 20.10 0.59 -11.26
N ASP A 236 21.02 -0.18 -11.81
CA ASP A 236 21.36 -0.10 -13.22
C ASP A 236 20.10 -0.05 -14.10
N PRO A 237 19.93 0.93 -15.01
CA PRO A 237 18.80 0.98 -15.92
C PRO A 237 18.55 -0.33 -16.69
N ALA A 238 19.62 -1.05 -17.07
CA ALA A 238 19.49 -2.36 -17.72
C ALA A 238 18.89 -3.43 -16.78
N LEU A 239 19.16 -3.36 -15.46
CA LEU A 239 18.52 -4.21 -14.48
C LEU A 239 17.03 -3.82 -14.29
N GLN A 240 16.72 -2.53 -14.32
CA GLN A 240 15.31 -2.07 -14.25
C GLN A 240 14.52 -2.60 -15.46
N GLU A 241 15.09 -2.49 -16.68
CA GLU A 241 14.49 -3.03 -17.91
C GLU A 241 14.25 -4.54 -17.78
N PHE A 242 15.28 -5.31 -17.40
CA PHE A 242 15.15 -6.75 -17.18
C PHE A 242 14.03 -7.10 -16.20
N MET A 243 13.95 -6.42 -15.06
CA MET A 243 12.90 -6.69 -14.06
C MET A 243 11.51 -6.32 -14.58
N ALA A 244 11.36 -5.20 -15.29
CA ALA A 244 10.10 -4.78 -15.88
C ALA A 244 9.62 -5.76 -16.97
N GLU A 245 10.52 -6.23 -17.85
CA GLU A 245 10.21 -7.23 -18.86
C GLU A 245 9.81 -8.58 -18.24
N ARG A 246 10.56 -9.04 -17.21
CA ARG A 246 10.30 -10.31 -16.52
C ARG A 246 8.88 -10.41 -15.97
N ILE A 247 8.33 -9.30 -15.47
CA ILE A 247 6.97 -9.27 -14.91
C ILE A 247 5.91 -8.85 -15.93
N GLY A 248 6.29 -8.59 -17.18
CA GLY A 248 5.38 -8.12 -18.22
C GLY A 248 4.73 -6.77 -17.90
N ALA A 249 5.45 -5.88 -17.23
CA ALA A 249 4.91 -4.58 -16.80
C ALA A 249 4.65 -3.66 -17.99
N ALA A 250 3.58 -2.84 -17.88
CA ALA A 250 3.47 -1.64 -18.71
C ALA A 250 4.49 -0.61 -18.22
N THR A 251 5.32 -0.08 -19.13
CA THR A 251 6.50 0.72 -18.76
C THR A 251 6.40 2.18 -19.21
N ILE A 252 7.00 3.07 -18.41
CA ILE A 252 7.36 4.42 -18.78
C ILE A 252 8.82 4.66 -18.39
N GLU A 253 9.57 5.39 -19.20
CA GLU A 253 10.93 5.78 -18.86
C GLU A 253 11.05 7.29 -18.63
N PHE A 254 11.71 7.67 -17.56
CA PHE A 254 12.17 9.02 -17.28
C PHE A 254 13.68 9.06 -17.56
N ALA A 255 14.04 9.33 -18.80
CA ALA A 255 15.39 9.13 -19.34
C ALA A 255 16.50 9.90 -18.62
N ASP A 256 16.19 11.03 -17.99
CA ASP A 256 17.14 11.86 -17.23
C ASP A 256 16.86 11.88 -15.70
N ALA A 257 16.05 10.93 -15.20
CA ALA A 257 15.78 10.79 -13.78
C ALA A 257 16.91 10.04 -13.06
N SER A 258 17.29 10.54 -11.88
CA SER A 258 18.11 9.81 -10.90
C SER A 258 17.25 8.75 -10.19
N HIS A 259 17.83 8.04 -9.21
CA HIS A 259 17.14 7.03 -8.43
C HIS A 259 15.82 7.49 -7.79
N VAL A 260 15.71 8.77 -7.44
CA VAL A 260 14.50 9.35 -6.85
C VAL A 260 13.73 10.25 -7.82
N GLY A 261 14.25 10.50 -9.01
CA GLY A 261 13.69 11.49 -9.95
C GLY A 261 12.29 11.15 -10.43
N GLY A 262 11.99 9.88 -10.64
CA GLY A 262 10.70 9.43 -11.14
C GLY A 262 9.52 9.87 -10.28
N PHE A 263 9.64 9.81 -8.96
CA PHE A 263 8.55 10.19 -8.03
C PHE A 263 8.73 11.57 -7.38
N THR A 264 9.83 12.26 -7.68
CA THR A 264 10.07 13.64 -7.24
C THR A 264 9.93 14.61 -8.41
N ARG A 265 10.95 14.73 -9.26
CA ARG A 265 10.95 15.63 -10.42
C ARG A 265 9.80 15.34 -11.39
N TYR A 266 9.47 14.07 -11.60
CA TYR A 266 8.39 13.61 -12.48
C TYR A 266 7.12 13.19 -11.75
N ALA A 267 6.91 13.68 -10.52
CA ALA A 267 5.80 13.27 -9.64
C ALA A 267 4.42 13.29 -10.32
N LYS A 268 4.14 14.28 -11.19
CA LYS A 268 2.87 14.32 -11.92
C LYS A 268 2.75 13.16 -12.91
N SER A 269 3.73 12.95 -13.77
CA SER A 269 3.69 11.86 -14.76
C SER A 269 3.68 10.49 -14.10
N PHE A 270 4.35 10.35 -12.96
CA PHE A 270 4.30 9.12 -12.17
C PHE A 270 2.92 8.92 -11.52
N ALA A 271 2.28 9.98 -11.03
CA ALA A 271 0.89 9.91 -10.56
C ALA A 271 -0.08 9.53 -11.68
N ASP A 272 0.12 10.05 -12.90
CA ASP A 272 -0.67 9.68 -14.08
C ASP A 272 -0.54 8.16 -14.37
N LEU A 273 0.66 7.56 -14.24
CA LEU A 273 0.87 6.11 -14.37
C LEU A 273 0.12 5.31 -13.28
N ILE A 274 0.12 5.79 -12.04
CA ILE A 274 -0.64 5.16 -10.95
C ILE A 274 -2.14 5.21 -11.26
N GLU A 275 -2.64 6.31 -11.81
CA GLU A 275 -4.05 6.44 -12.22
C GLU A 275 -4.39 5.52 -13.40
N GLU A 276 -3.46 5.31 -14.33
CA GLU A 276 -3.61 4.34 -15.40
C GLU A 276 -3.75 2.92 -14.83
N ALA A 277 -2.91 2.57 -13.85
CA ALA A 277 -3.00 1.30 -13.14
C ALA A 277 -4.38 1.12 -12.47
N VAL A 278 -4.89 2.15 -11.79
CA VAL A 278 -6.24 2.10 -11.23
C VAL A 278 -7.30 1.84 -12.30
N LYS A 279 -7.30 2.60 -13.38
CA LYS A 279 -8.28 2.47 -14.47
C LYS A 279 -8.25 1.09 -15.11
N ALA A 280 -7.06 0.52 -15.30
CA ALA A 280 -6.88 -0.81 -15.90
C ALA A 280 -7.37 -1.95 -14.99
N THR A 281 -7.45 -1.71 -13.69
CA THR A 281 -7.90 -2.71 -12.68
C THR A 281 -9.36 -2.56 -12.26
N GLU A 282 -10.06 -1.48 -12.67
CA GLU A 282 -11.49 -1.28 -12.43
C GLU A 282 -12.39 -2.01 -13.45
N ALA A 283 -11.83 -2.57 -14.52
CA ALA A 283 -12.54 -3.26 -15.60
C ALA A 283 -12.76 -4.72 -15.26
#